data_b633e81d320a8c14fed36abe477cf1c8
#
_entry.id   b633e81d320a8c14fed36abe477cf1c8
#
_cell.length_a   1.000
_cell.length_b   1.000
_cell.length_c   1.000
_cell.angle_alpha   90.00
_cell.angle_beta   90.00
_cell.angle_gamma   90.00
#
_symmetry.space_group_name_H-M   'P 1'
#
loop_
_entity.id
_entity.type
_entity.pdbx_description
1 polymer ?
#
loop_
_entity_poly.entity_id
_entity_poly.type
_entity_poly.pdbx_seq_one_letter_code
_entity_poly.pdbx_strand_id
1 'polypeptide(L)'
;MKKINKLKILNDPIYGFITIPNSTIFDLIEHKYFQRLRRISQMGLSYLVYPGAHHTRFHHAIGCMHLMQKAVQVLRFKGVKISSKEEDALYIAILLHDIGHGPFSHAMEHSIVKGVSHEEISLLFMQKLNEEFNGDLTLAIQIFKGEYHRKFMLQLISSQIDMDRADYLKRDSFYTGVSEGNINSERIITMLHVKDDELVIENKGIYSVEKFLVARRLMYWQVYLHKTSLAAEQLIIRVLKRAKELSRKGVELEASKPLKFFLENEISITEFDDDCLETFSRLDNFDIISAMKSWQYHDDFVLSNLCEMIINRQLLKVKIKKKPFSEDNLVTYINALQEKYDITKEEAQYFVFTGQISNQAYKRSKQNIKILYKSGKTEDVVKASDQLNLKALSKKVTKYYICYPKQKL
;
A
#
# COMPACT_ATOMS: atom_id res chain seq x y z
N MET A 1 -30.08 20.45 -25.37
CA MET A 1 -30.57 19.19 -24.77
C MET A 1 -30.15 19.15 -23.33
N LYS A 2 -31.03 19.02 -22.34
CA LYS A 2 -30.67 18.81 -20.94
C LYS A 2 -29.93 17.48 -20.87
N LYS A 3 -28.65 17.46 -20.45
CA LYS A 3 -27.92 16.20 -20.13
C LYS A 3 -28.74 15.46 -19.08
N ILE A 4 -29.31 14.33 -19.44
CA ILE A 4 -29.96 13.44 -18.48
C ILE A 4 -28.82 12.95 -17.56
N ASN A 5 -28.87 13.38 -16.31
CA ASN A 5 -27.91 12.92 -15.30
C ASN A 5 -28.14 11.43 -15.04
N LYS A 6 -27.43 10.57 -15.78
CA LYS A 6 -27.46 9.13 -15.52
C LYS A 6 -26.65 8.86 -14.27
N LEU A 7 -27.24 8.16 -13.31
CA LEU A 7 -26.55 7.64 -12.15
C LEU A 7 -25.45 6.69 -12.63
N LYS A 8 -24.18 7.00 -12.31
CA LYS A 8 -23.05 6.12 -12.62
C LYS A 8 -22.70 5.31 -11.39
N ILE A 9 -22.62 4.02 -11.56
CA ILE A 9 -22.34 3.04 -10.49
C ILE A 9 -21.25 2.06 -10.92
N LEU A 10 -20.48 1.58 -9.95
CA LEU A 10 -19.52 0.50 -10.10
C LEU A 10 -19.91 -0.65 -9.17
N ASN A 11 -19.80 -1.88 -9.65
CA ASN A 11 -19.97 -3.08 -8.82
C ASN A 11 -18.67 -3.38 -8.07
N ASP A 12 -18.77 -3.49 -6.76
CA ASP A 12 -17.66 -3.88 -5.89
C ASP A 12 -18.07 -5.13 -5.06
N PRO A 13 -17.24 -6.17 -4.99
CA PRO A 13 -17.60 -7.40 -4.29
C PRO A 13 -17.70 -7.24 -2.76
N ILE A 14 -17.16 -6.13 -2.20
CA ILE A 14 -17.16 -5.84 -0.76
C ILE A 14 -18.35 -4.97 -0.35
N TYR A 15 -18.68 -3.97 -1.20
CA TYR A 15 -19.65 -2.92 -0.87
C TYR A 15 -20.91 -2.95 -1.75
N GLY A 16 -20.95 -3.82 -2.75
CA GLY A 16 -22.03 -3.85 -3.72
C GLY A 16 -21.95 -2.69 -4.71
N PHE A 17 -23.03 -1.92 -4.86
CA PHE A 17 -23.05 -0.79 -5.78
C PHE A 17 -22.42 0.45 -5.16
N ILE A 18 -21.34 0.93 -5.76
CA ILE A 18 -20.68 2.18 -5.41
C ILE A 18 -21.15 3.27 -6.39
N THR A 19 -21.78 4.30 -5.87
CA THR A 19 -22.24 5.45 -6.67
C THR A 19 -21.11 6.46 -6.87
N ILE A 20 -20.94 6.93 -8.11
CA ILE A 20 -20.02 8.01 -8.44
C ILE A 20 -20.77 9.35 -8.23
N PRO A 21 -20.27 10.23 -7.34
CA PRO A 21 -21.08 11.34 -6.84
C PRO A 21 -21.29 12.48 -7.87
N ASN A 22 -20.32 12.76 -8.72
CA ASN A 22 -20.37 13.84 -9.70
C ASN A 22 -19.53 13.58 -10.96
N SER A 23 -19.56 14.50 -11.92
CA SER A 23 -18.83 14.39 -13.19
C SER A 23 -17.31 14.48 -13.00
N THR A 24 -16.81 15.37 -12.16
CA THR A 24 -15.37 15.54 -11.91
C THR A 24 -14.76 14.24 -11.37
N ILE A 25 -15.42 13.61 -10.39
CA ILE A 25 -14.98 12.30 -9.87
C ILE A 25 -15.03 11.22 -10.96
N PHE A 26 -16.06 11.24 -11.81
CA PHE A 26 -16.15 10.31 -12.93
C PHE A 26 -14.99 10.51 -13.91
N ASP A 27 -14.72 11.75 -14.32
CA ASP A 27 -13.68 12.09 -15.27
C ASP A 27 -12.28 11.74 -14.72
N LEU A 28 -12.06 11.94 -13.40
CA LEU A 28 -10.84 11.47 -12.70
C LEU A 28 -10.70 9.95 -12.72
N ILE A 29 -11.80 9.21 -12.50
CA ILE A 29 -11.79 7.75 -12.57
C ILE A 29 -11.45 7.26 -13.99
N GLU A 30 -12.01 7.91 -15.03
CA GLU A 30 -11.73 7.55 -16.43
C GLU A 30 -10.36 8.03 -16.92
N HIS A 31 -9.69 8.90 -16.17
CA HIS A 31 -8.38 9.43 -16.57
C HIS A 31 -7.31 8.33 -16.62
N LYS A 32 -6.43 8.38 -17.62
CA LYS A 32 -5.36 7.38 -17.87
C LYS A 32 -4.50 7.07 -16.64
N TYR A 33 -4.18 8.07 -15.80
CA TYR A 33 -3.39 7.89 -14.59
C TYR A 33 -4.13 7.05 -13.53
N PHE A 34 -5.45 7.22 -13.40
CA PHE A 34 -6.24 6.42 -12.49
C PHE A 34 -6.54 5.03 -13.05
N GLN A 35 -6.81 4.91 -14.36
CA GLN A 35 -7.08 3.62 -15.02
C GLN A 35 -5.88 2.67 -14.93
N ARG A 36 -4.66 3.18 -14.81
CA ARG A 36 -3.46 2.39 -14.53
C ARG A 36 -3.58 1.51 -13.29
N LEU A 37 -4.27 2.00 -12.25
CA LEU A 37 -4.45 1.28 -10.98
C LEU A 37 -5.17 -0.08 -11.15
N ARG A 38 -5.89 -0.31 -12.25
CA ARG A 38 -6.47 -1.61 -12.60
C ARG A 38 -5.41 -2.68 -12.87
N ARG A 39 -4.19 -2.27 -13.20
CA ARG A 39 -3.06 -3.15 -13.54
C ARG A 39 -1.98 -3.17 -12.46
N ILE A 40 -2.25 -2.57 -11.29
CA ILE A 40 -1.36 -2.60 -10.12
C ILE A 40 -2.02 -3.39 -9.00
N SER A 41 -1.42 -4.51 -8.63
CA SER A 41 -1.90 -5.36 -7.54
C SER A 41 -1.83 -4.64 -6.20
N GLN A 42 -2.92 -4.71 -5.41
CA GLN A 42 -2.95 -4.16 -4.05
C GLN A 42 -1.93 -4.84 -3.14
N MET A 43 -1.83 -6.15 -3.23
CA MET A 43 -1.02 -6.97 -2.33
C MET A 43 0.22 -7.59 -2.99
N GLY A 44 0.70 -7.01 -4.09
CA GLY A 44 1.90 -7.47 -4.78
C GLY A 44 1.84 -8.95 -5.15
N LEU A 45 2.84 -9.73 -4.70
CA LEU A 45 2.94 -11.18 -4.96
C LEU A 45 2.25 -12.05 -3.90
N SER A 46 1.40 -11.48 -3.03
CA SER A 46 0.73 -12.26 -1.98
C SER A 46 -0.23 -13.32 -2.53
N TYR A 47 -0.66 -13.24 -3.80
CA TYR A 47 -1.42 -14.28 -4.47
C TYR A 47 -0.66 -15.62 -4.56
N LEU A 48 0.66 -15.63 -4.45
CA LEU A 48 1.47 -16.85 -4.35
C LEU A 48 1.23 -17.63 -3.04
N VAL A 49 0.60 -16.99 -2.06
CA VAL A 49 0.20 -17.59 -0.77
C VAL A 49 -1.31 -17.68 -0.67
N TYR A 50 -2.00 -16.60 -1.00
CA TYR A 50 -3.45 -16.44 -0.95
C TYR A 50 -4.01 -16.36 -2.38
N PRO A 51 -4.40 -17.48 -2.99
CA PRO A 51 -4.73 -17.51 -4.42
C PRO A 51 -5.81 -16.52 -4.86
N GLY A 52 -6.69 -16.08 -3.96
CA GLY A 52 -7.72 -15.08 -4.24
C GLY A 52 -7.22 -13.62 -4.22
N ALA A 53 -5.99 -13.34 -3.79
CA ALA A 53 -5.47 -11.99 -3.58
C ALA A 53 -5.02 -11.30 -4.89
N HIS A 54 -5.94 -11.19 -5.86
CA HIS A 54 -5.73 -10.56 -7.17
C HIS A 54 -6.38 -9.19 -7.34
N HIS A 55 -6.96 -8.63 -6.28
CA HIS A 55 -7.53 -7.30 -6.34
C HIS A 55 -6.46 -6.23 -6.55
N THR A 56 -6.88 -5.13 -7.15
CA THR A 56 -5.98 -4.06 -7.59
C THR A 56 -6.18 -2.80 -6.77
N ARG A 57 -5.25 -1.85 -6.89
CA ARG A 57 -5.38 -0.54 -6.26
C ARG A 57 -6.58 0.25 -6.74
N PHE A 58 -7.08 -0.03 -7.95
CA PHE A 58 -8.33 0.53 -8.43
C PHE A 58 -9.51 0.15 -7.52
N HIS A 59 -9.65 -1.14 -7.15
CA HIS A 59 -10.72 -1.59 -6.25
C HIS A 59 -10.61 -0.92 -4.87
N HIS A 60 -9.38 -0.81 -4.35
CA HIS A 60 -9.11 -0.15 -3.08
C HIS A 60 -9.49 1.34 -3.11
N ALA A 61 -9.02 2.10 -4.09
CA ALA A 61 -9.29 3.53 -4.21
C ALA A 61 -10.80 3.85 -4.31
N ILE A 62 -11.55 3.07 -5.10
CA ILE A 62 -13.01 3.20 -5.21
C ILE A 62 -13.68 2.83 -3.88
N GLY A 63 -13.22 1.80 -3.19
CA GLY A 63 -13.73 1.41 -1.88
C GLY A 63 -13.49 2.47 -0.82
N CYS A 64 -12.30 3.07 -0.79
CA CYS A 64 -11.97 4.18 0.10
C CYS A 64 -12.89 5.38 -0.13
N MET A 65 -13.14 5.72 -1.40
CA MET A 65 -14.09 6.80 -1.76
C MET A 65 -15.51 6.47 -1.26
N HIS A 66 -15.97 5.24 -1.43
CA HIS A 66 -17.28 4.83 -0.91
C HIS A 66 -17.39 4.98 0.62
N LEU A 67 -16.37 4.56 1.35
CA LEU A 67 -16.34 4.74 2.80
C LEU A 67 -16.27 6.22 3.20
N MET A 68 -15.56 7.04 2.44
CA MET A 68 -15.51 8.49 2.65
C MET A 68 -16.89 9.13 2.46
N GLN A 69 -17.66 8.72 1.43
CA GLN A 69 -19.04 9.18 1.22
C GLN A 69 -19.91 8.90 2.46
N LYS A 70 -19.82 7.67 3.00
CA LYS A 70 -20.54 7.30 4.23
C LYS A 70 -20.08 8.12 5.44
N ALA A 71 -18.77 8.36 5.59
CA ALA A 71 -18.22 9.14 6.68
C ALA A 71 -18.71 10.60 6.64
N VAL A 72 -18.70 11.25 5.49
CA VAL A 72 -19.22 12.61 5.29
C VAL A 72 -20.71 12.70 5.62
N GLN A 73 -21.50 11.72 5.14
CA GLN A 73 -22.94 11.67 5.44
C GLN A 73 -23.21 11.56 6.95
N VAL A 74 -22.50 10.67 7.65
CA VAL A 74 -22.64 10.49 9.10
C VAL A 74 -22.22 11.75 9.86
N LEU A 75 -21.09 12.37 9.50
CA LEU A 75 -20.62 13.59 10.16
C LEU A 75 -21.59 14.75 9.95
N ARG A 76 -22.13 14.94 8.77
CA ARG A 76 -23.18 15.96 8.49
C ARG A 76 -24.44 15.69 9.31
N PHE A 77 -24.91 14.45 9.34
CA PHE A 77 -26.05 14.05 10.17
C PHE A 77 -25.85 14.41 11.64
N LYS A 78 -24.62 14.34 12.14
CA LYS A 78 -24.24 14.72 13.51
C LYS A 78 -23.97 16.22 13.70
N GLY A 79 -24.27 17.04 12.68
CA GLY A 79 -24.17 18.50 12.77
C GLY A 79 -22.79 19.08 12.43
N VAL A 80 -21.83 18.24 11.96
CA VAL A 80 -20.55 18.75 11.46
C VAL A 80 -20.78 19.44 10.12
N LYS A 81 -20.49 20.73 10.09
CA LYS A 81 -20.63 21.52 8.84
C LYS A 81 -19.52 21.12 7.88
N ILE A 82 -19.88 20.50 6.76
CA ILE A 82 -19.01 20.17 5.63
C ILE A 82 -19.67 20.75 4.38
N SER A 83 -19.05 21.71 3.74
CA SER A 83 -19.55 22.32 2.50
C SER A 83 -19.46 21.32 1.34
N SER A 84 -20.17 21.60 0.24
CA SER A 84 -20.07 20.75 -0.97
C SER A 84 -18.66 20.76 -1.57
N LYS A 85 -17.94 21.88 -1.49
CA LYS A 85 -16.54 21.96 -1.95
C LYS A 85 -15.60 21.08 -1.10
N GLU A 86 -15.78 21.08 0.22
CA GLU A 86 -15.01 20.24 1.13
C GLU A 86 -15.34 18.75 0.94
N GLU A 87 -16.59 18.43 0.67
CA GLU A 87 -17.04 17.08 0.36
C GLU A 87 -16.36 16.55 -0.91
N ASP A 88 -16.43 17.32 -2.00
CA ASP A 88 -15.78 16.95 -3.26
C ASP A 88 -14.27 16.80 -3.08
N ALA A 89 -13.64 17.72 -2.34
CA ALA A 89 -12.22 17.67 -2.05
C ALA A 89 -11.83 16.43 -1.23
N LEU A 90 -12.64 16.00 -0.25
CA LEU A 90 -12.42 14.75 0.51
C LEU A 90 -12.53 13.52 -0.39
N TYR A 91 -13.52 13.50 -1.30
CA TYR A 91 -13.68 12.40 -2.25
C TYR A 91 -12.50 12.32 -3.23
N ILE A 92 -12.05 13.45 -3.78
CA ILE A 92 -10.90 13.52 -4.67
C ILE A 92 -9.62 13.09 -3.92
N ALA A 93 -9.38 13.65 -2.73
CA ALA A 93 -8.17 13.36 -1.97
C ALA A 93 -8.03 11.87 -1.61
N ILE A 94 -9.13 11.24 -1.14
CA ILE A 94 -9.10 9.81 -0.81
C ILE A 94 -9.09 8.92 -2.06
N LEU A 95 -9.70 9.34 -3.17
CA LEU A 95 -9.65 8.60 -4.44
C LEU A 95 -8.22 8.54 -5.00
N LEU A 96 -7.48 9.64 -4.87
CA LEU A 96 -6.15 9.79 -5.47
C LEU A 96 -4.99 9.54 -4.49
N HIS A 97 -5.25 9.22 -3.21
CA HIS A 97 -4.19 9.10 -2.19
C HIS A 97 -3.09 8.09 -2.55
N ASP A 98 -3.45 7.02 -3.23
CA ASP A 98 -2.59 5.91 -3.63
C ASP A 98 -2.21 5.91 -5.12
N ILE A 99 -2.54 6.98 -5.88
CA ILE A 99 -2.31 7.03 -7.33
C ILE A 99 -0.83 6.96 -7.71
N GLY A 100 0.07 7.33 -6.81
CA GLY A 100 1.52 7.30 -6.99
C GLY A 100 2.17 5.93 -6.81
N HIS A 101 1.44 4.90 -6.42
CA HIS A 101 2.04 3.57 -6.31
C HIS A 101 2.47 3.01 -7.66
N GLY A 102 3.68 2.44 -7.70
CA GLY A 102 4.19 1.68 -8.83
C GLY A 102 3.86 0.18 -8.77
N PRO A 103 4.26 -0.59 -9.79
CA PRO A 103 4.10 -2.05 -9.78
C PRO A 103 4.83 -2.67 -8.61
N PHE A 104 4.15 -3.61 -7.94
CA PHE A 104 4.65 -4.25 -6.70
C PHE A 104 5.08 -3.26 -5.62
N SER A 105 4.56 -2.04 -5.70
CA SER A 105 4.65 -0.97 -4.66
C SER A 105 6.03 -0.83 -4.02
N HIS A 106 6.21 -1.32 -2.81
CA HIS A 106 7.47 -1.20 -2.06
C HIS A 106 8.69 -1.82 -2.75
N ALA A 107 8.50 -2.81 -3.64
CA ALA A 107 9.62 -3.37 -4.37
C ALA A 107 10.28 -2.33 -5.29
N MET A 108 9.51 -1.47 -5.96
CA MET A 108 10.05 -0.38 -6.78
C MET A 108 10.75 0.69 -5.95
N GLU A 109 10.13 1.15 -4.86
CA GLU A 109 10.70 2.17 -3.97
C GLU A 109 12.07 1.75 -3.41
N HIS A 110 12.29 0.45 -3.25
CA HIS A 110 13.53 -0.11 -2.73
C HIS A 110 14.53 -0.58 -3.80
N SER A 111 14.19 -0.48 -5.08
CA SER A 111 15.02 -1.02 -6.17
C SER A 111 15.32 -0.03 -7.28
N ILE A 112 14.34 0.39 -8.05
CA ILE A 112 14.54 1.13 -9.30
C ILE A 112 14.16 2.61 -9.23
N VAL A 113 13.24 3.01 -8.33
CA VAL A 113 12.90 4.43 -8.04
C VAL A 113 13.26 4.72 -6.59
N LYS A 114 14.56 4.67 -6.30
CA LYS A 114 15.04 4.70 -4.93
C LYS A 114 14.94 6.08 -4.32
N GLY A 115 14.31 6.15 -3.12
CA GLY A 115 14.27 7.39 -2.33
C GLY A 115 13.13 8.34 -2.70
N VAL A 116 12.20 7.92 -3.57
CA VAL A 116 10.97 8.65 -3.87
C VAL A 116 9.80 7.84 -3.33
N SER A 117 9.03 8.41 -2.42
CA SER A 117 7.87 7.74 -1.84
C SER A 117 6.66 7.79 -2.76
N HIS A 118 5.75 6.82 -2.63
CA HIS A 118 4.50 6.83 -3.38
C HIS A 118 3.61 8.03 -3.01
N GLU A 119 3.71 8.56 -1.79
CA GLU A 119 2.98 9.78 -1.39
C GLU A 119 3.49 11.01 -2.16
N GLU A 120 4.81 11.15 -2.37
CA GLU A 120 5.38 12.22 -3.18
C GLU A 120 4.94 12.10 -4.65
N ILE A 121 4.98 10.89 -5.21
CA ILE A 121 4.50 10.64 -6.58
C ILE A 121 2.97 10.87 -6.68
N SER A 122 2.19 10.50 -5.66
CA SER A 122 0.75 10.80 -5.62
C SER A 122 0.50 12.31 -5.70
N LEU A 123 1.29 13.08 -4.98
CA LEU A 123 1.20 14.54 -5.02
C LEU A 123 1.53 15.11 -6.40
N LEU A 124 2.56 14.60 -7.08
CA LEU A 124 2.89 15.00 -8.45
C LEU A 124 1.74 14.71 -9.42
N PHE A 125 1.15 13.51 -9.36
CA PHE A 125 -0.04 13.19 -10.16
C PHE A 125 -1.22 14.11 -9.84
N MET A 126 -1.49 14.39 -8.56
CA MET A 126 -2.56 15.29 -8.16
C MET A 126 -2.32 16.71 -8.67
N GLN A 127 -1.09 17.21 -8.65
CA GLN A 127 -0.74 18.53 -9.19
C GLN A 127 -0.95 18.57 -10.70
N LYS A 128 -0.51 17.54 -11.43
CA LYS A 128 -0.69 17.46 -12.89
C LYS A 128 -2.17 17.39 -13.27
N LEU A 129 -2.94 16.57 -12.56
CA LEU A 129 -4.40 16.53 -12.74
C LEU A 129 -5.06 17.86 -12.38
N ASN A 130 -4.57 18.58 -11.37
CA ASN A 130 -5.12 19.89 -11.00
C ASN A 130 -4.94 20.93 -12.11
N GLU A 131 -3.82 20.89 -12.84
CA GLU A 131 -3.62 21.73 -14.04
C GLU A 131 -4.63 21.38 -15.14
N GLU A 132 -4.79 20.08 -15.45
CA GLU A 132 -5.71 19.60 -16.49
C GLU A 132 -7.19 19.88 -16.13
N PHE A 133 -7.53 19.87 -14.84
CA PHE A 133 -8.89 20.15 -14.32
C PHE A 133 -9.07 21.60 -13.86
N ASN A 134 -8.27 22.54 -14.37
CA ASN A 134 -8.40 23.99 -14.16
C ASN A 134 -8.45 24.41 -12.67
N GLY A 135 -7.75 23.71 -11.79
CA GLY A 135 -7.66 24.05 -10.37
C GLY A 135 -8.69 23.39 -9.47
N ASP A 136 -9.55 22.52 -10.00
CA ASP A 136 -10.63 21.86 -9.23
C ASP A 136 -10.11 20.96 -8.10
N LEU A 137 -8.86 20.48 -8.18
CA LEU A 137 -8.24 19.61 -7.16
C LEU A 137 -7.48 20.40 -6.07
N THR A 138 -7.40 21.73 -6.17
CA THR A 138 -6.57 22.54 -5.27
C THR A 138 -6.89 22.30 -3.79
N LEU A 139 -8.16 22.26 -3.40
CA LEU A 139 -8.56 22.01 -2.02
C LEU A 139 -8.24 20.57 -1.58
N ALA A 140 -8.39 19.60 -2.47
CA ALA A 140 -8.05 18.21 -2.20
C ALA A 140 -6.55 18.04 -1.93
N ILE A 141 -5.70 18.73 -2.69
CA ILE A 141 -4.24 18.76 -2.49
C ILE A 141 -3.88 19.40 -1.15
N GLN A 142 -4.52 20.52 -0.78
CA GLN A 142 -4.30 21.17 0.52
C GLN A 142 -4.67 20.24 1.69
N ILE A 143 -5.80 19.52 1.59
CA ILE A 143 -6.22 18.55 2.61
C ILE A 143 -5.23 17.39 2.67
N PHE A 144 -4.83 16.83 1.53
CA PHE A 144 -3.88 15.72 1.44
C PHE A 144 -2.51 16.08 2.05
N LYS A 145 -2.00 17.27 1.81
CA LYS A 145 -0.76 17.80 2.40
C LYS A 145 -0.88 18.18 3.88
N GLY A 146 -2.09 18.25 4.44
CA GLY A 146 -2.34 18.71 5.80
C GLY A 146 -2.18 20.24 5.96
N GLU A 147 -2.25 20.99 4.88
CA GLU A 147 -2.16 22.45 4.85
C GLU A 147 -3.53 23.14 5.06
N TYR A 148 -4.62 22.35 4.95
CA TYR A 148 -5.96 22.87 5.20
C TYR A 148 -6.23 22.99 6.71
N HIS A 149 -6.87 24.08 7.12
CA HIS A 149 -7.04 24.42 8.54
C HIS A 149 -7.88 23.41 9.35
N ARG A 150 -8.73 22.60 8.68
CA ARG A 150 -9.59 21.58 9.33
C ARG A 150 -8.89 20.23 9.43
N LYS A 151 -8.28 19.95 10.57
CA LYS A 151 -7.43 18.79 10.81
C LYS A 151 -8.12 17.44 10.63
N PHE A 152 -9.41 17.34 11.03
CA PHE A 152 -10.14 16.08 10.92
C PHE A 152 -10.29 15.60 9.47
N MET A 153 -10.23 16.51 8.48
CA MET A 153 -10.31 16.13 7.07
C MET A 153 -9.09 15.31 6.63
N LEU A 154 -7.88 15.72 7.00
CA LEU A 154 -6.70 14.89 6.79
C LEU A 154 -6.81 13.57 7.58
N GLN A 155 -7.36 13.61 8.80
CA GLN A 155 -7.49 12.41 9.63
C GLN A 155 -8.46 11.37 9.03
N LEU A 156 -9.43 11.78 8.23
CA LEU A 156 -10.29 10.87 7.47
C LEU A 156 -9.52 10.15 6.35
N ILE A 157 -8.44 10.76 5.80
CA ILE A 157 -7.62 10.21 4.73
C ILE A 157 -6.44 9.43 5.29
N SER A 158 -5.73 10.01 6.26
CA SER A 158 -4.50 9.45 6.84
C SER A 158 -4.45 9.66 8.35
N SER A 159 -4.82 8.63 9.09
CA SER A 159 -4.73 8.59 10.56
C SER A 159 -4.55 7.15 11.05
N GLN A 160 -4.95 6.84 12.26
CA GLN A 160 -4.94 5.45 12.75
C GLN A 160 -6.28 4.74 12.58
N ILE A 161 -7.34 5.48 12.23
CA ILE A 161 -8.69 4.97 11.96
C ILE A 161 -9.32 5.80 10.83
N ASP A 162 -8.70 5.73 9.67
CA ASP A 162 -9.08 6.41 8.44
C ASP A 162 -9.82 5.49 7.45
N MET A 163 -10.26 6.06 6.34
CA MET A 163 -11.01 5.32 5.33
C MET A 163 -10.13 4.39 4.49
N ASP A 164 -8.84 4.72 4.33
CA ASP A 164 -7.83 3.85 3.73
C ASP A 164 -7.72 2.53 4.51
N ARG A 165 -7.43 2.61 5.82
CA ARG A 165 -7.29 1.41 6.67
C ARG A 165 -8.59 0.63 6.81
N ALA A 166 -9.71 1.32 6.84
CA ALA A 166 -11.02 0.70 6.93
C ALA A 166 -11.37 -0.12 5.67
N ASP A 167 -10.93 0.34 4.48
CA ASP A 167 -11.11 -0.42 3.23
C ASP A 167 -10.14 -1.57 3.15
N TYR A 168 -8.80 -1.33 3.21
CA TYR A 168 -7.85 -2.39 2.91
C TYR A 168 -7.94 -3.55 3.90
N LEU A 169 -8.17 -3.31 5.19
CA LEU A 169 -8.33 -4.41 6.15
C LEU A 169 -9.51 -5.32 5.78
N LYS A 170 -10.65 -4.74 5.44
CA LYS A 170 -11.84 -5.49 5.04
C LYS A 170 -11.64 -6.17 3.69
N ARG A 171 -11.08 -5.46 2.73
CA ARG A 171 -10.84 -5.93 1.36
C ARG A 171 -9.81 -7.04 1.30
N ASP A 172 -8.67 -6.85 1.93
CA ASP A 172 -7.60 -7.84 1.97
C ASP A 172 -8.03 -9.10 2.73
N SER A 173 -8.80 -8.95 3.82
CA SER A 173 -9.43 -10.07 4.53
C SER A 173 -10.31 -10.90 3.59
N PHE A 174 -11.15 -10.25 2.81
CA PHE A 174 -12.04 -10.92 1.86
C PHE A 174 -11.25 -11.67 0.79
N TYR A 175 -10.34 -11.01 0.09
CA TYR A 175 -9.60 -11.60 -1.02
C TYR A 175 -8.54 -12.62 -0.61
N THR A 176 -8.02 -12.54 0.61
CA THR A 176 -7.11 -13.56 1.15
C THR A 176 -7.83 -14.74 1.80
N GLY A 177 -9.12 -14.58 2.14
CA GLY A 177 -9.87 -15.56 2.92
C GLY A 177 -9.48 -15.61 4.40
N VAL A 178 -8.73 -14.62 4.91
CA VAL A 178 -8.27 -14.54 6.30
C VAL A 178 -9.30 -13.77 7.13
N SER A 179 -10.14 -14.50 7.85
CA SER A 179 -11.29 -13.95 8.59
C SER A 179 -10.95 -13.02 9.75
N GLU A 180 -9.73 -13.09 10.27
CA GLU A 180 -9.24 -12.23 11.35
C GLU A 180 -9.20 -10.74 10.98
N GLY A 181 -9.12 -10.43 9.68
CA GLY A 181 -9.21 -9.07 9.15
C GLY A 181 -10.64 -8.54 9.02
N ASN A 182 -11.66 -9.36 9.26
CA ASN A 182 -13.05 -8.93 9.12
C ASN A 182 -13.44 -7.93 10.21
N ILE A 183 -13.54 -6.66 9.80
CA ILE A 183 -13.95 -5.53 10.63
C ILE A 183 -15.34 -5.03 10.23
N ASN A 184 -16.06 -4.45 11.17
CA ASN A 184 -17.31 -3.73 10.89
C ASN A 184 -16.99 -2.24 10.64
N SER A 185 -16.52 -1.92 9.43
CA SER A 185 -16.20 -0.55 9.02
C SER A 185 -17.42 0.37 9.09
N GLU A 186 -18.61 -0.12 8.79
CA GLU A 186 -19.84 0.68 8.88
C GLU A 186 -20.15 1.10 10.32
N ARG A 187 -19.95 0.20 11.30
CA ARG A 187 -20.12 0.53 12.70
C ARG A 187 -19.11 1.58 13.16
N ILE A 188 -17.85 1.47 12.71
CA ILE A 188 -16.82 2.47 13.02
C ILE A 188 -17.22 3.83 12.46
N ILE A 189 -17.60 3.89 11.18
CA ILE A 189 -18.03 5.11 10.52
C ILE A 189 -19.25 5.74 11.21
N THR A 190 -20.23 4.92 11.56
CA THR A 190 -21.43 5.39 12.31
C THR A 190 -21.07 6.03 13.65
N MET A 191 -19.96 5.62 14.27
CA MET A 191 -19.49 6.16 15.55
C MET A 191 -18.51 7.34 15.39
N LEU A 192 -18.12 7.73 14.17
CA LEU A 192 -17.29 8.91 13.93
C LEU A 192 -18.00 10.19 14.41
N HIS A 193 -17.23 11.10 14.97
CA HIS A 193 -17.62 12.45 15.28
C HIS A 193 -16.43 13.41 15.17
N VAL A 194 -16.65 14.70 15.24
CA VAL A 194 -15.60 15.72 15.30
C VAL A 194 -15.73 16.51 16.59
N LYS A 195 -14.65 16.65 17.33
CA LYS A 195 -14.54 17.45 18.55
C LYS A 195 -13.24 18.25 18.52
N ASP A 196 -13.36 19.59 18.72
CA ASP A 196 -12.21 20.49 18.70
C ASP A 196 -11.34 20.33 17.42
N ASP A 197 -12.02 20.24 16.26
CA ASP A 197 -11.46 20.02 14.91
C ASP A 197 -10.63 18.72 14.76
N GLU A 198 -10.84 17.73 15.64
CA GLU A 198 -10.22 16.43 15.57
C GLU A 198 -11.25 15.31 15.37
N LEU A 199 -10.88 14.29 14.60
CA LEU A 199 -11.68 13.09 14.43
C LEU A 199 -11.70 12.29 15.75
N VAL A 200 -12.90 11.94 16.23
CA VAL A 200 -13.11 11.20 17.46
C VAL A 200 -14.13 10.07 17.24
N ILE A 201 -14.12 9.07 18.11
CA ILE A 201 -15.10 7.98 18.10
C ILE A 201 -16.00 8.11 19.33
N GLU A 202 -17.32 8.08 19.15
CA GLU A 202 -18.25 8.01 20.27
C GLU A 202 -17.97 6.78 21.14
N ASN A 203 -18.13 6.91 22.46
CA ASN A 203 -17.84 5.84 23.43
C ASN A 203 -18.52 4.50 23.09
N LYS A 204 -19.71 4.53 22.48
CA LYS A 204 -20.41 3.32 22.02
C LYS A 204 -19.66 2.53 20.94
N GLY A 205 -18.67 3.15 20.28
CA GLY A 205 -17.83 2.55 19.25
C GLY A 205 -16.57 1.87 19.77
N ILE A 206 -16.25 1.96 21.06
CA ILE A 206 -14.97 1.52 21.61
C ILE A 206 -14.62 0.07 21.25
N TYR A 207 -15.54 -0.87 21.39
CA TYR A 207 -15.31 -2.28 21.05
C TYR A 207 -15.08 -2.53 19.57
N SER A 208 -15.63 -1.68 18.69
CA SER A 208 -15.36 -1.75 17.25
C SER A 208 -13.94 -1.27 16.93
N VAL A 209 -13.46 -0.25 17.64
CA VAL A 209 -12.06 0.23 17.54
C VAL A 209 -11.08 -0.80 18.06
N GLU A 210 -11.40 -1.44 19.20
CA GLU A 210 -10.58 -2.53 19.75
C GLU A 210 -10.44 -3.69 18.76
N LYS A 211 -11.57 -4.14 18.19
CA LYS A 211 -11.58 -5.19 17.16
C LYS A 211 -10.77 -4.77 15.94
N PHE A 212 -10.89 -3.51 15.49
CA PHE A 212 -10.13 -2.96 14.38
C PHE A 212 -8.61 -3.03 14.63
N LEU A 213 -8.14 -2.63 15.82
CA LEU A 213 -6.73 -2.66 16.17
C LEU A 213 -6.19 -4.10 16.28
N VAL A 214 -7.01 -5.03 16.81
CA VAL A 214 -6.67 -6.46 16.86
C VAL A 214 -6.61 -7.05 15.44
N ALA A 215 -7.63 -6.81 14.63
CA ALA A 215 -7.67 -7.27 13.24
C ALA A 215 -6.46 -6.77 12.44
N ARG A 216 -6.12 -5.48 12.57
CA ARG A 216 -4.92 -4.89 11.97
C ARG A 216 -3.64 -5.63 12.36
N ARG A 217 -3.47 -5.94 13.66
CA ARG A 217 -2.30 -6.70 14.12
C ARG A 217 -2.24 -8.10 13.54
N LEU A 218 -3.37 -8.78 13.49
CA LEU A 218 -3.45 -10.15 12.98
C LEU A 218 -3.18 -10.18 11.47
N MET A 219 -3.81 -9.29 10.69
CA MET A 219 -3.54 -9.16 9.25
C MET A 219 -2.09 -8.89 8.95
N TYR A 220 -1.43 -8.01 9.73
CA TYR A 220 0.01 -7.77 9.56
C TYR A 220 0.84 -9.05 9.73
N TRP A 221 0.62 -9.83 10.78
CA TRP A 221 1.42 -11.02 11.03
C TRP A 221 1.04 -12.22 10.17
N GLN A 222 -0.22 -12.38 9.87
CA GLN A 222 -0.70 -13.55 9.09
C GLN A 222 -0.59 -13.31 7.59
N VAL A 223 -0.81 -12.08 7.10
CA VAL A 223 -0.91 -11.77 5.69
C VAL A 223 0.29 -10.97 5.20
N TYR A 224 0.43 -9.70 5.61
CA TYR A 224 1.44 -8.81 5.03
C TYR A 224 2.88 -9.22 5.37
N LEU A 225 3.11 -9.75 6.56
CA LEU A 225 4.42 -10.23 7.02
C LEU A 225 4.50 -11.76 7.01
N HIS A 226 3.63 -12.44 6.24
CA HIS A 226 3.72 -13.88 6.07
C HIS A 226 5.05 -14.25 5.41
N LYS A 227 5.75 -15.26 5.95
CA LYS A 227 7.11 -15.61 5.52
C LYS A 227 7.25 -15.85 4.01
N THR A 228 6.24 -16.41 3.36
CA THR A 228 6.27 -16.69 1.92
C THR A 228 6.00 -15.42 1.10
N SER A 229 5.08 -14.54 1.55
CA SER A 229 4.87 -13.23 0.93
C SER A 229 6.14 -12.38 1.05
N LEU A 230 6.77 -12.37 2.22
CA LEU A 230 8.07 -11.73 2.45
C LEU A 230 9.15 -12.27 1.50
N ALA A 231 9.24 -13.59 1.32
CA ALA A 231 10.21 -14.18 0.40
C ALA A 231 9.98 -13.70 -1.04
N ALA A 232 8.73 -13.68 -1.50
CA ALA A 232 8.39 -13.24 -2.85
C ALA A 232 8.70 -11.75 -3.06
N GLU A 233 8.36 -10.89 -2.08
CA GLU A 233 8.70 -9.46 -2.11
C GLU A 233 10.21 -9.22 -2.14
N GLN A 234 10.96 -9.93 -1.31
CA GLN A 234 12.42 -9.81 -1.27
C GLN A 234 13.08 -10.34 -2.55
N LEU A 235 12.50 -11.34 -3.20
CA LEU A 235 12.99 -11.83 -4.49
C LEU A 235 12.78 -10.79 -5.59
N ILE A 236 11.58 -10.20 -5.72
CA ILE A 236 11.32 -9.21 -6.78
C ILE A 236 12.18 -7.94 -6.60
N ILE A 237 12.44 -7.50 -5.36
CA ILE A 237 13.40 -6.43 -5.09
C ILE A 237 14.78 -6.78 -5.66
N ARG A 238 15.23 -8.02 -5.51
CA ARG A 238 16.53 -8.47 -5.99
C ARG A 238 16.59 -8.65 -7.49
N VAL A 239 15.52 -9.14 -8.11
CA VAL A 239 15.38 -9.17 -9.56
C VAL A 239 15.57 -7.76 -10.13
N LEU A 240 14.81 -6.79 -9.63
CA LEU A 240 14.87 -5.41 -10.14
C LEU A 240 16.23 -4.75 -9.87
N LYS A 241 16.85 -5.01 -8.72
CA LYS A 241 18.22 -4.55 -8.44
C LYS A 241 19.23 -5.14 -9.40
N ARG A 242 19.19 -6.45 -9.64
CA ARG A 242 20.12 -7.10 -10.57
C ARG A 242 19.91 -6.60 -11.99
N ALA A 243 18.67 -6.50 -12.43
CA ALA A 243 18.35 -5.95 -13.74
C ALA A 243 18.90 -4.52 -13.92
N LYS A 244 18.72 -3.66 -12.91
CA LYS A 244 19.27 -2.29 -12.93
C LYS A 244 20.81 -2.28 -12.98
N GLU A 245 21.48 -3.14 -12.22
CA GLU A 245 22.93 -3.28 -12.23
C GLU A 245 23.47 -3.71 -13.61
N LEU A 246 22.81 -4.68 -14.23
CA LEU A 246 23.19 -5.18 -15.57
C LEU A 246 22.95 -4.11 -16.63
N SER A 247 21.78 -3.48 -16.63
CA SER A 247 21.44 -2.40 -17.55
C SER A 247 22.45 -1.25 -17.48
N ARG A 248 22.86 -0.86 -16.29
CA ARG A 248 23.89 0.19 -16.07
C ARG A 248 25.31 -0.22 -16.50
N LYS A 249 25.58 -1.50 -16.60
CA LYS A 249 26.82 -2.04 -17.18
C LYS A 249 26.76 -2.15 -18.71
N GLY A 250 25.66 -1.71 -19.33
CA GLY A 250 25.46 -1.76 -20.77
C GLY A 250 24.94 -3.11 -21.27
N VAL A 251 24.50 -4.00 -20.38
CA VAL A 251 23.84 -5.25 -20.77
C VAL A 251 22.42 -4.92 -21.26
N GLU A 252 22.10 -5.32 -22.47
CA GLU A 252 20.77 -5.13 -23.02
C GLU A 252 19.79 -6.14 -22.39
N LEU A 253 18.71 -5.60 -21.80
CA LEU A 253 17.65 -6.40 -21.20
C LEU A 253 16.35 -6.17 -21.95
N GLU A 254 15.66 -7.25 -22.28
CA GLU A 254 14.33 -7.17 -22.86
C GLU A 254 13.34 -6.62 -21.84
N ALA A 255 12.78 -5.44 -22.12
CA ALA A 255 11.85 -4.75 -21.25
C ALA A 255 10.96 -3.79 -22.03
N SER A 256 9.78 -3.44 -21.49
CA SER A 256 8.98 -2.36 -22.05
C SER A 256 9.71 -1.01 -21.97
N LYS A 257 9.36 -0.07 -22.86
CA LYS A 257 9.99 1.26 -22.87
C LYS A 257 9.97 1.96 -21.50
N PRO A 258 8.83 1.97 -20.75
CA PRO A 258 8.80 2.54 -19.41
C PRO A 258 9.74 1.84 -18.42
N LEU A 259 9.78 0.51 -18.43
CA LEU A 259 10.66 -0.23 -17.52
C LEU A 259 12.13 0.00 -17.88
N LYS A 260 12.48 -0.03 -19.15
CA LYS A 260 13.86 0.23 -19.64
C LYS A 260 14.37 1.60 -19.19
N PHE A 261 13.52 2.64 -19.28
CA PHE A 261 13.84 3.98 -18.80
C PHE A 261 14.27 3.98 -17.32
N PHE A 262 13.51 3.33 -16.43
CA PHE A 262 13.83 3.29 -15.00
C PHE A 262 14.97 2.33 -14.64
N LEU A 263 15.30 1.37 -15.47
CA LEU A 263 16.48 0.51 -15.30
C LEU A 263 17.77 1.24 -15.68
N GLU A 264 17.75 2.03 -16.74
CA GLU A 264 18.91 2.74 -17.29
C GLU A 264 19.25 4.02 -16.50
N ASN A 265 18.24 4.67 -15.88
CA ASN A 265 18.40 5.97 -15.23
C ASN A 265 18.28 5.85 -13.70
N GLU A 266 19.06 6.67 -12.98
CA GLU A 266 18.80 6.95 -11.57
C GLU A 266 17.91 8.20 -11.47
N ILE A 267 16.74 8.02 -10.88
CA ILE A 267 15.75 9.08 -10.76
C ILE A 267 15.57 9.41 -9.28
N SER A 268 15.89 10.62 -8.90
CA SER A 268 15.56 11.22 -7.60
C SER A 268 14.27 12.03 -7.70
N ILE A 269 13.75 12.49 -6.58
CA ILE A 269 12.53 13.32 -6.56
C ILE A 269 12.71 14.64 -7.33
N THR A 270 13.91 15.20 -7.37
CA THR A 270 14.22 16.43 -8.11
C THR A 270 14.30 16.24 -9.62
N GLU A 271 14.49 15.00 -10.07
CA GLU A 271 14.53 14.60 -11.48
C GLU A 271 13.19 14.01 -11.96
N PHE A 272 12.21 13.95 -11.05
CA PHE A 272 10.89 13.41 -11.37
C PHE A 272 10.02 14.51 -12.02
N ASP A 273 10.42 14.91 -13.22
CA ASP A 273 9.71 15.90 -14.04
C ASP A 273 8.45 15.32 -14.72
N ASP A 274 7.79 16.13 -15.54
CA ASP A 274 6.57 15.75 -16.26
C ASP A 274 6.77 14.54 -17.19
N ASP A 275 7.92 14.44 -17.88
CA ASP A 275 8.23 13.33 -18.79
C ASP A 275 8.50 12.04 -18.01
N CYS A 276 9.17 12.15 -16.88
CA CYS A 276 9.37 11.05 -15.95
C CYS A 276 8.03 10.57 -15.38
N LEU A 277 7.16 11.50 -14.95
CA LEU A 277 5.83 11.20 -14.43
C LEU A 277 4.95 10.51 -15.49
N GLU A 278 4.97 11.00 -16.74
CA GLU A 278 4.25 10.38 -17.86
C GLU A 278 4.79 8.97 -18.15
N THR A 279 6.11 8.78 -18.10
CA THR A 279 6.73 7.46 -18.27
C THR A 279 6.35 6.52 -17.14
N PHE A 280 6.37 7.00 -15.89
CA PHE A 280 5.93 6.24 -14.72
C PHE A 280 4.44 5.87 -14.80
N SER A 281 3.62 6.74 -15.36
CA SER A 281 2.19 6.48 -15.55
C SER A 281 1.88 5.29 -16.46
N ARG A 282 2.83 4.88 -17.30
CA ARG A 282 2.70 3.75 -18.23
C ARG A 282 3.24 2.45 -17.65
N LEU A 283 3.88 2.50 -16.47
CA LEU A 283 4.49 1.35 -15.83
C LEU A 283 3.49 0.65 -14.91
N ASP A 284 3.35 -0.67 -15.07
CA ASP A 284 2.46 -1.50 -14.25
C ASP A 284 3.00 -2.92 -14.00
N ASN A 285 2.25 -3.78 -13.34
CA ASN A 285 2.69 -5.13 -12.98
C ASN A 285 3.00 -6.01 -14.21
N PHE A 286 2.32 -5.78 -15.33
CA PHE A 286 2.54 -6.58 -16.54
C PHE A 286 3.92 -6.32 -17.15
N ASP A 287 4.44 -5.09 -17.05
CA ASP A 287 5.81 -4.78 -17.50
C ASP A 287 6.84 -5.64 -16.77
N ILE A 288 6.72 -5.72 -15.45
CA ILE A 288 7.66 -6.47 -14.61
C ILE A 288 7.52 -7.98 -14.83
N ILE A 289 6.28 -8.49 -14.88
CA ILE A 289 6.04 -9.92 -15.12
C ILE A 289 6.52 -10.34 -16.51
N SER A 290 6.24 -9.54 -17.54
CA SER A 290 6.71 -9.81 -18.90
C SER A 290 8.24 -9.85 -18.98
N ALA A 291 8.89 -8.85 -18.37
CA ALA A 291 10.35 -8.79 -18.33
C ALA A 291 10.94 -10.01 -17.60
N MET A 292 10.40 -10.40 -16.44
CA MET A 292 10.87 -11.59 -15.71
C MET A 292 10.70 -12.87 -16.52
N LYS A 293 9.64 -12.98 -17.35
CA LYS A 293 9.46 -14.14 -18.23
C LYS A 293 10.52 -14.23 -19.34
N SER A 294 11.01 -13.11 -19.83
CA SER A 294 12.15 -13.07 -20.75
C SER A 294 13.48 -13.30 -20.01
N TRP A 295 13.66 -12.66 -18.88
CA TRP A 295 14.91 -12.70 -18.11
C TRP A 295 15.23 -14.06 -17.49
N GLN A 296 14.25 -14.96 -17.31
CA GLN A 296 14.52 -16.34 -16.84
C GLN A 296 15.43 -17.14 -17.81
N TYR A 297 15.59 -16.69 -19.05
CA TYR A 297 16.46 -17.30 -20.07
C TYR A 297 17.73 -16.48 -20.32
N HIS A 298 18.00 -15.45 -19.51
CA HIS A 298 19.17 -14.61 -19.65
C HIS A 298 20.44 -15.32 -19.16
N ASP A 299 21.60 -15.03 -19.77
CA ASP A 299 22.88 -15.67 -19.45
C ASP A 299 23.39 -15.35 -18.03
N ASP A 300 22.96 -14.22 -17.46
CA ASP A 300 23.30 -13.88 -16.07
C ASP A 300 22.64 -14.85 -15.08
N PHE A 301 23.47 -15.65 -14.40
CA PHE A 301 23.02 -16.67 -13.46
C PHE A 301 22.09 -16.12 -12.37
N VAL A 302 22.42 -14.95 -11.82
CA VAL A 302 21.63 -14.36 -10.72
C VAL A 302 20.27 -13.94 -11.23
N LEU A 303 20.22 -13.19 -12.34
CA LEU A 303 18.96 -12.67 -12.88
C LEU A 303 18.01 -13.80 -13.29
N SER A 304 18.55 -14.78 -14.06
CA SER A 304 17.74 -15.88 -14.59
C SER A 304 17.16 -16.75 -13.46
N ASN A 305 17.97 -17.14 -12.50
CA ASN A 305 17.50 -17.97 -11.37
C ASN A 305 16.50 -17.23 -10.46
N LEU A 306 16.72 -15.94 -10.15
CA LEU A 306 15.77 -15.17 -9.36
C LEU A 306 14.41 -15.05 -10.07
N CYS A 307 14.40 -14.83 -11.40
CA CYS A 307 13.19 -14.79 -12.20
C CYS A 307 12.48 -16.14 -12.22
N GLU A 308 13.22 -17.22 -12.49
CA GLU A 308 12.69 -18.58 -12.48
C GLU A 308 12.06 -18.95 -11.13
N MET A 309 12.70 -18.57 -10.02
CA MET A 309 12.20 -18.82 -8.68
C MET A 309 10.83 -18.16 -8.44
N ILE A 310 10.59 -16.96 -8.96
CA ILE A 310 9.30 -16.28 -8.82
C ILE A 310 8.27 -16.91 -9.75
N ILE A 311 8.60 -17.06 -11.05
CA ILE A 311 7.68 -17.56 -12.09
C ILE A 311 7.22 -18.98 -11.76
N ASN A 312 8.12 -19.86 -11.34
CA ASN A 312 7.83 -21.25 -11.00
C ASN A 312 7.46 -21.45 -9.52
N ARG A 313 7.31 -20.35 -8.74
CA ARG A 313 7.00 -20.40 -7.31
C ARG A 313 7.98 -21.26 -6.49
N GLN A 314 9.25 -21.27 -6.85
CA GLN A 314 10.33 -21.96 -6.12
C GLN A 314 11.01 -21.04 -5.09
N LEU A 315 10.19 -20.32 -4.30
CA LEU A 315 10.62 -19.26 -3.41
C LEU A 315 11.63 -19.70 -2.36
N LEU A 316 12.48 -18.77 -1.91
CA LEU A 316 13.43 -18.97 -0.82
C LEU A 316 12.74 -19.45 0.46
N LYS A 317 13.46 -20.26 1.24
CA LYS A 317 13.08 -20.61 2.60
C LYS A 317 13.35 -19.43 3.52
N VAL A 318 12.37 -19.13 4.39
CA VAL A 318 12.49 -18.06 5.38
C VAL A 318 12.41 -18.63 6.78
N LYS A 319 13.42 -18.35 7.61
CA LYS A 319 13.37 -18.56 9.06
C LYS A 319 13.19 -17.22 9.74
N ILE A 320 12.26 -17.14 10.70
CA ILE A 320 11.96 -15.93 11.48
C ILE A 320 12.18 -16.22 12.96
N LYS A 321 12.88 -15.33 13.67
CA LYS A 321 13.10 -15.43 15.13
C LYS A 321 13.10 -14.04 15.80
N LYS A 322 13.04 -14.02 17.15
CA LYS A 322 13.04 -12.78 17.94
C LYS A 322 14.41 -12.11 18.06
N LYS A 323 15.50 -12.83 17.85
CA LYS A 323 16.88 -12.31 17.94
C LYS A 323 17.52 -12.25 16.55
N PRO A 324 18.48 -11.36 16.29
CA PRO A 324 19.23 -11.34 15.03
C PRO A 324 19.89 -12.68 14.71
N PHE A 325 20.11 -12.95 13.44
CA PHE A 325 20.94 -14.08 12.98
C PHE A 325 22.41 -13.69 13.07
N SER A 326 23.29 -14.65 13.46
CA SER A 326 24.73 -14.44 13.46
C SER A 326 25.28 -14.40 12.03
N GLU A 327 26.43 -13.76 11.85
CA GLU A 327 27.13 -13.75 10.56
C GLU A 327 27.54 -15.17 10.12
N ASP A 328 27.91 -16.04 11.05
CA ASP A 328 28.27 -17.44 10.76
C ASP A 328 27.13 -18.18 10.03
N ASN A 329 25.88 -17.90 10.40
CA ASN A 329 24.73 -18.50 9.71
C ASN A 329 24.67 -18.05 8.24
N LEU A 330 24.98 -16.78 7.94
CA LEU A 330 25.03 -16.29 6.58
C LEU A 330 26.19 -16.90 5.80
N VAL A 331 27.39 -16.84 6.38
CA VAL A 331 28.62 -17.36 5.77
C VAL A 331 28.47 -18.83 5.38
N THR A 332 27.90 -19.65 6.25
CA THR A 332 27.67 -21.08 5.97
C THR A 332 26.81 -21.28 4.71
N TYR A 333 25.71 -20.56 4.58
CA TYR A 333 24.84 -20.70 3.39
C TYR A 333 25.47 -20.09 2.13
N ILE A 334 26.20 -18.98 2.26
CA ILE A 334 26.90 -18.33 1.14
C ILE A 334 27.98 -19.25 0.59
N ASN A 335 28.85 -19.79 1.45
CA ASN A 335 29.92 -20.70 1.04
C ASN A 335 29.39 -21.96 0.34
N ALA A 336 28.29 -22.52 0.84
CA ALA A 336 27.65 -23.67 0.20
C ALA A 336 27.12 -23.35 -1.20
N LEU A 337 26.67 -22.13 -1.47
CA LEU A 337 26.25 -21.72 -2.80
C LEU A 337 27.45 -21.47 -3.74
N GLN A 338 28.49 -20.81 -3.24
CA GLN A 338 29.71 -20.59 -4.00
C GLN A 338 30.36 -21.92 -4.47
N GLU A 339 30.48 -22.89 -3.55
CA GLU A 339 31.03 -24.21 -3.85
C GLU A 339 30.16 -24.97 -4.87
N LYS A 340 28.84 -24.85 -4.76
CA LYS A 340 27.93 -25.63 -5.60
C LYS A 340 27.77 -25.07 -7.01
N TYR A 341 27.78 -23.74 -7.17
CA TYR A 341 27.42 -23.08 -8.42
C TYR A 341 28.57 -22.28 -9.04
N ASP A 342 29.75 -22.31 -8.43
CA ASP A 342 30.94 -21.55 -8.87
C ASP A 342 30.65 -20.06 -9.08
N ILE A 343 29.93 -19.45 -8.11
CA ILE A 343 29.54 -18.05 -8.13
C ILE A 343 30.30 -17.23 -7.08
N THR A 344 30.40 -15.95 -7.30
CA THR A 344 31.03 -15.02 -6.36
C THR A 344 30.22 -14.87 -5.07
N LYS A 345 30.85 -14.32 -4.03
CA LYS A 345 30.16 -14.01 -2.77
C LYS A 345 29.05 -13.01 -2.96
N GLU A 346 29.27 -12.01 -3.78
CA GLU A 346 28.33 -10.97 -4.15
C GLU A 346 27.09 -11.55 -4.83
N GLU A 347 27.26 -12.50 -5.74
CA GLU A 347 26.17 -13.20 -6.41
C GLU A 347 25.42 -14.11 -5.43
N ALA A 348 26.11 -14.84 -4.56
CA ALA A 348 25.47 -15.65 -3.54
C ALA A 348 24.59 -14.83 -2.57
N GLN A 349 24.95 -13.57 -2.29
CA GLN A 349 24.18 -12.66 -1.44
C GLN A 349 22.81 -12.26 -2.04
N TYR A 350 22.59 -12.46 -3.32
CA TYR A 350 21.25 -12.32 -3.92
C TYR A 350 20.28 -13.41 -3.44
N PHE A 351 20.79 -14.57 -3.07
CA PHE A 351 20.01 -15.72 -2.64
C PHE A 351 20.02 -15.94 -1.12
N VAL A 352 21.06 -15.44 -0.42
CA VAL A 352 21.21 -15.60 1.04
C VAL A 352 21.36 -14.22 1.69
N PHE A 353 20.39 -13.86 2.52
CA PHE A 353 20.38 -12.56 3.17
C PHE A 353 19.53 -12.55 4.43
N THR A 354 19.78 -11.58 5.29
CA THR A 354 18.99 -11.31 6.49
C THR A 354 18.27 -9.99 6.40
N GLY A 355 17.30 -9.82 7.28
CA GLY A 355 16.60 -8.56 7.46
C GLY A 355 15.73 -8.57 8.71
N GLN A 356 14.97 -7.51 8.89
CA GLN A 356 14.04 -7.38 10.00
C GLN A 356 12.66 -6.94 9.52
N ILE A 357 11.65 -7.42 10.22
CA ILE A 357 10.26 -7.01 10.05
C ILE A 357 9.73 -6.51 11.38
N SER A 358 8.92 -5.47 11.37
CA SER A 358 8.33 -4.94 12.59
C SER A 358 6.89 -4.52 12.39
N ASN A 359 6.10 -4.68 13.44
CA ASN A 359 4.73 -4.22 13.49
C ASN A 359 4.42 -3.53 14.82
N GLN A 360 3.62 -2.48 14.72
CA GLN A 360 3.02 -1.77 15.83
C GLN A 360 1.59 -1.43 15.44
N ALA A 361 0.62 -2.13 16.00
CA ALA A 361 -0.78 -1.97 15.61
C ALA A 361 -1.39 -0.62 16.03
N TYR A 362 -0.89 -0.02 17.11
CA TYR A 362 -1.30 1.31 17.56
C TYR A 362 -0.08 2.17 17.92
N LYS A 363 0.04 3.34 17.31
CA LYS A 363 1.12 4.30 17.61
C LYS A 363 0.59 5.39 18.54
N ARG A 364 1.07 5.45 19.78
CA ARG A 364 0.86 6.59 20.68
C ARG A 364 1.71 7.76 20.19
N SER A 365 1.18 8.53 19.29
CA SER A 365 1.83 9.70 18.67
C SER A 365 0.85 10.87 18.63
N LYS A 366 1.17 11.89 17.85
CA LYS A 366 0.32 13.08 17.64
C LYS A 366 -1.11 12.80 17.11
N GLN A 367 -1.39 11.58 16.62
CA GLN A 367 -2.68 11.17 16.03
C GLN A 367 -3.31 10.01 16.82
N ASN A 368 -3.56 10.21 18.12
CA ASN A 368 -4.22 9.21 18.96
C ASN A 368 -5.70 9.02 18.56
N ILE A 369 -6.21 7.80 18.66
CA ILE A 369 -7.64 7.52 18.54
C ILE A 369 -8.31 8.00 19.83
N LYS A 370 -9.13 9.05 19.73
CA LYS A 370 -9.82 9.66 20.86
C LYS A 370 -11.25 9.12 20.96
N ILE A 371 -11.63 8.71 22.15
CA ILE A 371 -13.00 8.28 22.51
C ILE A 371 -13.74 9.46 23.12
N LEU A 372 -14.91 9.82 22.57
CA LEU A 372 -15.78 10.90 23.01
C LEU A 372 -16.88 10.35 23.92
N TYR A 373 -16.91 10.81 25.15
CA TYR A 373 -17.97 10.50 26.11
C TYR A 373 -19.16 11.46 26.01
N LYS A 374 -20.33 11.06 26.53
CA LYS A 374 -21.54 11.91 26.58
C LYS A 374 -21.33 13.22 27.33
N SER A 375 -20.40 13.25 28.30
CA SER A 375 -19.99 14.46 29.00
C SER A 375 -19.23 15.48 28.18
N GLY A 376 -18.89 15.16 26.91
CA GLY A 376 -18.03 15.96 26.06
C GLY A 376 -16.52 15.76 26.30
N LYS A 377 -16.13 14.96 27.33
CA LYS A 377 -14.75 14.60 27.59
C LYS A 377 -14.22 13.67 26.49
N THR A 378 -12.97 13.84 26.10
CA THR A 378 -12.26 12.91 25.20
C THR A 378 -11.12 12.20 25.93
N GLU A 379 -10.84 10.96 25.57
CA GLU A 379 -9.77 10.16 26.14
C GLU A 379 -9.14 9.24 25.09
N ASP A 380 -7.84 8.96 25.20
CA ASP A 380 -7.15 7.99 24.32
C ASP A 380 -7.76 6.60 24.47
N VAL A 381 -7.97 5.89 23.36
CA VAL A 381 -8.60 4.56 23.34
C VAL A 381 -7.94 3.55 24.27
N VAL A 382 -6.62 3.62 24.47
CA VAL A 382 -5.89 2.71 25.37
C VAL A 382 -6.20 2.95 26.84
N LYS A 383 -6.61 4.19 27.19
CA LYS A 383 -7.05 4.51 28.54
C LYS A 383 -8.56 4.26 28.73
N ALA A 384 -9.33 4.54 27.69
CA ALA A 384 -10.78 4.38 27.68
C ALA A 384 -11.22 2.90 27.66
N SER A 385 -10.39 2.01 27.09
CA SER A 385 -10.66 0.59 26.98
C SER A 385 -10.47 -0.16 28.30
N ASP A 386 -11.37 -1.07 28.61
CA ASP A 386 -11.25 -2.04 29.71
C ASP A 386 -10.44 -3.28 29.35
N GLN A 387 -10.04 -3.43 28.06
CA GLN A 387 -9.19 -4.53 27.59
C GLN A 387 -7.71 -4.28 27.88
N LEU A 388 -7.12 -5.14 28.71
CA LEU A 388 -5.69 -5.11 29.09
C LEU A 388 -4.75 -5.23 27.86
N ASN A 389 -5.21 -5.86 26.78
CA ASN A 389 -4.39 -6.15 25.60
C ASN A 389 -4.10 -4.93 24.72
N LEU A 390 -4.85 -3.84 24.78
CA LEU A 390 -4.60 -2.64 23.97
C LEU A 390 -3.25 -2.00 24.28
N LYS A 391 -2.79 -2.02 25.54
CA LYS A 391 -1.42 -1.58 25.88
C LYS A 391 -0.35 -2.42 25.18
N ALA A 392 -0.59 -3.71 25.00
CA ALA A 392 0.32 -4.60 24.26
C ALA A 392 0.34 -4.31 22.75
N LEU A 393 -0.78 -3.87 22.16
CA LEU A 393 -0.87 -3.48 20.75
C LEU A 393 -0.07 -2.22 20.43
N SER A 394 0.20 -1.37 21.41
CA SER A 394 1.03 -0.17 21.25
C SER A 394 2.53 -0.44 21.32
N LYS A 395 2.96 -1.67 21.65
CA LYS A 395 4.37 -2.03 21.66
C LYS A 395 4.82 -2.46 20.24
N LYS A 396 5.92 -1.88 19.77
CA LYS A 396 6.57 -2.32 18.54
C LYS A 396 7.15 -3.72 18.75
N VAL A 397 6.77 -4.67 17.89
CA VAL A 397 7.32 -6.03 17.87
C VAL A 397 8.19 -6.16 16.65
N THR A 398 9.48 -6.44 16.86
CA THR A 398 10.47 -6.69 15.80
C THR A 398 10.83 -8.16 15.79
N LYS A 399 10.91 -8.73 14.59
CA LYS A 399 11.43 -10.07 14.33
C LYS A 399 12.48 -9.98 13.23
N TYR A 400 13.43 -10.92 13.25
CA TYR A 400 14.52 -11.01 12.31
C TYR A 400 14.33 -12.22 11.44
N TYR A 401 14.67 -12.10 10.17
CA TYR A 401 14.58 -13.21 9.23
C TYR A 401 15.90 -13.45 8.50
N ILE A 402 16.05 -14.70 8.04
CA ILE A 402 17.06 -15.10 7.07
C ILE A 402 16.34 -15.81 5.92
N CYS A 403 16.69 -15.43 4.69
CA CYS A 403 16.28 -16.09 3.47
C CYS A 403 17.45 -16.90 2.90
N TYR A 404 17.16 -18.10 2.37
CA TYR A 404 18.14 -18.97 1.72
C TYR A 404 17.43 -19.98 0.81
N PRO A 405 18.11 -20.57 -0.20
CA PRO A 405 17.52 -21.55 -1.11
C PRO A 405 17.05 -22.83 -0.41
N LYS A 406 16.00 -23.44 -0.94
CA LYS A 406 15.56 -24.79 -0.56
C LYS A 406 16.36 -25.80 -1.40
N GLN A 407 17.39 -26.36 -0.92
CA GLN A 407 18.19 -27.51 -1.44
C GLN A 407 18.42 -27.67 -2.96
N LYS A 408 17.71 -26.99 -3.88
CA LYS A 408 17.97 -26.92 -5.34
C LYS A 408 17.64 -25.52 -5.83
N LEU A 409 18.62 -24.80 -6.32
CA LEU A 409 18.45 -23.79 -7.32
C LEU A 409 18.37 -24.46 -8.68
#